data_c9a0d4d8b02d7e9b5c028a67251cfe11
#
_entry.id   c9a0d4d8b02d7e9b5c028a67251cfe11
#
_cell.length_a   1.000
_cell.length_b   1.000
_cell.length_c   1.000
_cell.angle_alpha   90.00
_cell.angle_beta   90.00
_cell.angle_gamma   90.00
#
_symmetry.space_group_name_H-M   'P 1'
#
loop_
_entity.id
_entity.type
_entity.pdbx_description
1 polymer ?
#
loop_
_entity_poly.entity_id
_entity_poly.type
_entity_poly.pdbx_seq_one_letter_code
_entity_poly.pdbx_strand_id
1 'polypeptide(L)'
;MIDYAHNAMSLESLITSLKEYNPKRIVTLFGCGGNRSAERRFEMGEVSSKLSDLTIVTSDNPRFEEPMDIINDIITGIKKADGEYVVVPDRKEAIKYAIVNANDGDVIVLAGKGHEDYQEIKGVKYPMDERVLIAEVLDELKEKNVR
;
A
#
# COMPACT_ATOMS: atom_id res chain seq x y z
N MET A 1 2.09 0.50 10.30
CA MET A 1 3.38 -0.22 10.14
C MET A 1 3.94 0.00 8.74
N ILE A 2 5.21 0.30 8.64
CA ILE A 2 5.92 0.47 7.38
C ILE A 2 6.88 -0.71 7.21
N ASP A 3 6.86 -1.37 6.05
CA ASP A 3 7.70 -2.53 5.80
C ASP A 3 8.17 -2.57 4.34
N TYR A 4 9.30 -3.23 4.09
CA TYR A 4 9.88 -3.36 2.76
C TYR A 4 9.40 -4.61 2.01
N ALA A 5 8.32 -5.24 2.45
CA ALA A 5 7.75 -6.41 1.78
C ALA A 5 7.34 -6.04 0.35
N HIS A 6 8.04 -6.60 -0.64
CA HIS A 6 7.87 -6.26 -2.05
C HIS A 6 7.62 -7.48 -2.94
N ASN A 7 7.35 -8.63 -2.34
CA ASN A 7 6.91 -9.82 -3.06
C ASN A 7 5.84 -10.56 -2.25
N ALA A 8 5.17 -11.52 -2.89
CA ALA A 8 4.06 -12.24 -2.27
C ALA A 8 4.45 -12.98 -1.00
N MET A 9 5.61 -13.63 -0.99
CA MET A 9 6.08 -14.40 0.15
C MET A 9 6.32 -13.50 1.37
N SER A 10 7.00 -12.38 1.17
CA SER A 10 7.28 -11.41 2.24
C SER A 10 5.99 -10.78 2.77
N LEU A 11 5.06 -10.46 1.88
CA LEU A 11 3.78 -9.88 2.25
C LEU A 11 2.94 -10.87 3.04
N GLU A 12 2.88 -12.13 2.61
CA GLU A 12 2.18 -13.19 3.32
C GLU A 12 2.73 -13.37 4.74
N SER A 13 4.05 -13.45 4.88
CA SER A 13 4.72 -13.59 6.18
C SER A 13 4.40 -12.42 7.10
N LEU A 14 4.44 -11.20 6.58
CA LEU A 14 4.16 -9.99 7.35
C LEU A 14 2.72 -9.98 7.87
N ILE A 15 1.75 -10.20 6.99
CA ILE A 15 0.33 -10.15 7.37
C ILE A 15 -0.01 -11.29 8.33
N THR A 16 0.52 -12.49 8.08
CA THR A 16 0.31 -13.64 8.97
C THR A 16 0.84 -13.36 10.37
N SER A 17 2.02 -12.75 10.48
CA SER A 17 2.60 -12.35 11.76
C SER A 17 1.73 -11.34 12.49
N LEU A 18 1.16 -10.38 11.76
CA LEU A 18 0.29 -9.36 12.34
C LEU A 18 -1.02 -9.94 12.88
N LYS A 19 -1.53 -11.00 12.27
CA LYS A 19 -2.75 -11.68 12.75
C LYS A 19 -2.61 -12.26 14.14
N GLU A 20 -1.39 -12.59 14.57
CA GLU A 20 -1.12 -13.09 15.92
C GLU A 20 -1.44 -12.06 17.01
N TYR A 21 -1.46 -10.78 16.68
CA TYR A 21 -1.81 -9.70 17.61
C TYR A 21 -3.32 -9.43 17.68
N ASN A 22 -4.12 -10.26 16.99
CA ASN A 22 -5.60 -10.17 16.97
C ASN A 22 -6.13 -8.77 16.59
N PRO A 23 -5.67 -8.16 15.48
CA PRO A 23 -6.23 -6.89 15.05
C PRO A 23 -7.70 -7.07 14.65
N LYS A 24 -8.50 -6.04 14.83
CA LYS A 24 -9.88 -6.08 14.38
C LYS A 24 -9.99 -6.08 12.87
N ARG A 25 -9.09 -5.35 12.20
CA ARG A 25 -9.05 -5.28 10.76
C ARG A 25 -7.62 -5.01 10.31
N ILE A 26 -7.18 -5.68 9.24
CA ILE A 26 -5.89 -5.41 8.61
C ILE A 26 -6.14 -4.69 7.29
N VAL A 27 -5.58 -3.49 7.15
CA VAL A 27 -5.61 -2.71 5.94
C VAL A 27 -4.21 -2.69 5.35
N THR A 28 -4.04 -3.24 4.15
CA THR A 28 -2.74 -3.30 3.48
C THR A 28 -2.73 -2.32 2.32
N LEU A 29 -1.77 -1.38 2.35
CA LEU A 29 -1.55 -0.40 1.31
C LEU A 29 -0.24 -0.74 0.62
N PHE A 30 -0.27 -0.94 -0.69
CA PHE A 30 0.93 -1.19 -1.46
C PHE A 30 0.76 -0.85 -2.93
N GLY A 31 1.90 -0.69 -3.61
CA GLY A 31 2.00 -0.66 -5.05
C GLY A 31 3.13 -1.56 -5.47
N CYS A 32 3.32 -1.76 -6.76
CA CYS A 32 4.41 -2.54 -7.31
C CYS A 32 5.31 -1.68 -8.20
N GLY A 33 6.57 -2.08 -8.31
CA GLY A 33 7.53 -1.38 -9.15
C GLY A 33 7.27 -1.60 -10.62
N GLY A 34 7.57 -0.58 -11.42
CA GLY A 34 7.64 -0.69 -12.87
C GLY A 34 8.88 -1.44 -13.29
N ASN A 35 8.92 -1.88 -14.55
CA ASN A 35 10.03 -2.64 -15.13
C ASN A 35 10.33 -3.91 -14.33
N ARG A 36 9.28 -4.54 -13.80
CA ARG A 36 9.33 -5.78 -13.02
C ARG A 36 8.32 -6.77 -13.57
N SER A 37 8.39 -8.02 -13.11
CA SER A 37 7.49 -9.07 -13.54
C SER A 37 6.02 -8.77 -13.24
N ALA A 38 5.15 -8.91 -14.23
CA ALA A 38 3.71 -8.79 -14.02
C ALA A 38 3.18 -9.88 -13.07
N GLU A 39 3.79 -11.06 -13.10
CA GLU A 39 3.43 -12.17 -12.21
C GLU A 39 3.56 -11.79 -10.73
N ARG A 40 4.60 -11.04 -10.37
CA ARG A 40 4.78 -10.52 -9.01
C ARG A 40 3.58 -9.67 -8.58
N ARG A 41 3.05 -8.87 -9.49
CA ARG A 41 1.89 -8.00 -9.25
C ARG A 41 0.64 -8.82 -8.98
N PHE A 42 0.41 -9.84 -9.78
CA PHE A 42 -0.73 -10.76 -9.61
C PHE A 42 -0.65 -11.48 -8.26
N GLU A 43 0.51 -12.02 -7.94
CA GLU A 43 0.72 -12.77 -6.69
C GLU A 43 0.54 -11.90 -5.45
N MET A 44 1.08 -10.69 -5.45
CA MET A 44 0.93 -9.77 -4.33
C MET A 44 -0.53 -9.35 -4.14
N GLY A 45 -1.24 -9.07 -5.23
CA GLY A 45 -2.66 -8.75 -5.19
C GLY A 45 -3.48 -9.87 -4.60
N GLU A 46 -3.23 -11.09 -5.03
CA GLU A 46 -3.93 -12.28 -4.53
C GLU A 46 -3.68 -12.51 -3.04
N VAL A 47 -2.43 -12.42 -2.59
CA VAL A 47 -2.06 -12.60 -1.18
C VAL A 47 -2.72 -11.53 -0.30
N SER A 48 -2.64 -10.26 -0.70
CA SER A 48 -3.27 -9.19 0.06
C SER A 48 -4.78 -9.37 0.13
N SER A 49 -5.41 -9.76 -0.97
CA SER A 49 -6.84 -10.00 -1.02
C SER A 49 -7.30 -11.11 -0.09
N LYS A 50 -6.51 -12.19 0.00
CA LYS A 50 -6.84 -13.33 0.89
C LYS A 50 -6.67 -13.01 2.36
N LEU A 51 -5.64 -12.23 2.71
CA LEU A 51 -5.19 -12.09 4.10
C LEU A 51 -5.57 -10.77 4.73
N SER A 52 -5.85 -9.75 3.93
CA SER A 52 -6.23 -8.42 4.41
C SER A 52 -7.74 -8.25 4.38
N ASP A 53 -8.25 -7.43 5.26
CA ASP A 53 -9.67 -7.06 5.26
C ASP A 53 -9.96 -6.01 4.19
N LEU A 54 -8.97 -5.17 3.90
CA LEU A 54 -9.04 -4.17 2.83
C LEU A 54 -7.66 -4.00 2.22
N THR A 55 -7.59 -3.93 0.89
CA THR A 55 -6.37 -3.59 0.15
C THR A 55 -6.53 -2.21 -0.47
N ILE A 56 -5.57 -1.33 -0.20
CA ILE A 56 -5.49 -0.03 -0.88
C ILE A 56 -4.38 -0.12 -1.92
N VAL A 57 -4.75 -0.08 -3.18
CA VAL A 57 -3.81 -0.21 -4.30
C VAL A 57 -3.37 1.19 -4.72
N THR A 58 -2.07 1.42 -4.72
CA THR A 58 -1.49 2.71 -5.05
C THR A 58 -0.23 2.55 -5.90
N SER A 59 0.51 3.63 -6.13
CA SER A 59 1.77 3.60 -6.86
C SER A 59 2.94 3.34 -5.92
N ASP A 60 3.96 2.69 -6.47
CA ASP A 60 5.29 2.61 -5.88
C ASP A 60 6.25 3.33 -6.84
N ASN A 61 7.20 2.66 -7.42
CA ASN A 61 8.12 3.22 -8.42
C ASN A 61 7.67 2.79 -9.82
N PRO A 62 6.79 3.55 -10.52
CA PRO A 62 6.30 3.13 -11.84
C PRO A 62 7.39 3.11 -12.90
N ARG A 63 8.49 3.81 -12.68
CA ARG A 63 9.61 3.92 -13.60
C ARG A 63 9.14 4.36 -15.00
N PHE A 64 9.26 3.50 -16.01
CA PHE A 64 8.88 3.83 -17.38
C PHE A 64 7.49 3.30 -17.78
N GLU A 65 6.77 2.69 -16.84
CA GLU A 65 5.43 2.18 -17.09
C GLU A 65 4.35 3.15 -16.61
N GLU A 66 3.18 3.06 -17.19
CA GLU A 66 2.03 3.82 -16.72
C GLU A 66 1.56 3.26 -15.37
N PRO A 67 1.40 4.12 -14.34
CA PRO A 67 0.96 3.64 -13.02
C PRO A 67 -0.32 2.81 -13.05
N MET A 68 -1.29 3.18 -13.88
CA MET A 68 -2.56 2.44 -13.96
C MET A 68 -2.40 1.05 -14.55
N ASP A 69 -1.43 0.83 -15.44
CA ASP A 69 -1.16 -0.51 -15.98
C ASP A 69 -0.67 -1.45 -14.88
N ILE A 70 0.21 -0.94 -14.02
CA ILE A 70 0.71 -1.68 -12.86
C ILE A 70 -0.43 -1.98 -11.89
N ILE A 71 -1.24 -0.97 -11.59
CA ILE A 71 -2.39 -1.10 -10.68
C ILE A 71 -3.38 -2.13 -11.21
N ASN A 72 -3.66 -2.12 -12.50
CA ASN A 72 -4.58 -3.08 -13.12
C ASN A 72 -4.07 -4.53 -13.01
N ASP A 73 -2.77 -4.75 -13.08
CA ASP A 73 -2.18 -6.07 -12.85
C ASP A 73 -2.41 -6.53 -11.40
N ILE A 74 -2.24 -5.63 -10.45
CA ILE A 74 -2.52 -5.93 -9.03
C ILE A 74 -3.98 -6.30 -8.83
N ILE A 75 -4.89 -5.53 -9.43
CA ILE A 75 -6.34 -5.78 -9.35
C ILE A 75 -6.70 -7.15 -9.93
N THR A 76 -6.03 -7.55 -11.01
CA THR A 76 -6.24 -8.88 -11.61
C THR A 76 -5.95 -9.98 -10.58
N GLY A 77 -4.89 -9.83 -9.80
CA GLY A 77 -4.58 -10.75 -8.71
C GLY A 77 -5.61 -10.69 -7.57
N ILE A 78 -6.06 -9.50 -7.20
CA ILE A 78 -7.05 -9.31 -6.14
C ILE A 78 -8.36 -10.02 -6.48
N LYS A 79 -8.80 -9.93 -7.73
CA LYS A 79 -10.04 -10.55 -8.17
C LYS A 79 -10.04 -12.07 -8.08
N LYS A 80 -8.88 -12.70 -8.06
CA LYS A 80 -8.78 -14.15 -7.88
C LYS A 80 -9.20 -14.60 -6.48
N ALA A 81 -9.03 -13.75 -5.47
CA ALA A 81 -9.39 -14.05 -4.09
C ALA A 81 -10.64 -13.26 -3.62
N ASP A 82 -11.14 -12.37 -4.44
CA ASP A 82 -12.41 -11.65 -4.26
C ASP A 82 -12.49 -10.79 -2.99
N GLY A 83 -11.35 -10.28 -2.51
CA GLY A 83 -11.29 -9.39 -1.35
C GLY A 83 -11.68 -7.96 -1.70
N GLU A 84 -12.00 -7.17 -0.66
CA GLU A 84 -12.31 -5.76 -0.83
C GLU A 84 -11.06 -4.95 -1.16
N TYR A 85 -11.18 -3.99 -2.06
CA TYR A 85 -10.09 -3.10 -2.41
C TYR A 85 -10.59 -1.74 -2.86
N VAL A 86 -9.71 -0.75 -2.74
CA VAL A 86 -9.89 0.58 -3.33
C VAL A 86 -8.62 0.97 -4.07
N VAL A 87 -8.74 1.83 -5.06
CA VAL A 87 -7.61 2.30 -5.88
C VAL A 87 -7.42 3.79 -5.64
N VAL A 88 -6.25 4.16 -5.14
CA VAL A 88 -5.86 5.56 -4.95
C VAL A 88 -4.44 5.72 -5.50
N PRO A 89 -4.30 6.12 -6.78
CA PRO A 89 -2.99 6.11 -7.45
C PRO A 89 -1.92 6.98 -6.81
N ASP A 90 -2.28 8.13 -6.27
CA ASP A 90 -1.33 8.98 -5.56
C ASP A 90 -1.07 8.42 -4.17
N ARG A 91 0.20 8.12 -3.88
CA ARG A 91 0.57 7.47 -2.62
C ARG A 91 0.26 8.30 -1.38
N LYS A 92 0.45 9.62 -1.43
CA LYS A 92 0.09 10.48 -0.30
C LYS A 92 -1.41 10.46 -0.03
N GLU A 93 -2.22 10.54 -1.08
CA GLU A 93 -3.69 10.47 -0.96
C GLU A 93 -4.14 9.09 -0.49
N ALA A 94 -3.43 8.03 -0.89
CA ALA A 94 -3.72 6.67 -0.43
C ALA A 94 -3.46 6.53 1.07
N ILE A 95 -2.36 7.08 1.57
CA ILE A 95 -2.03 7.09 3.00
C ILE A 95 -3.09 7.88 3.77
N LYS A 96 -3.49 9.03 3.25
CA LYS A 96 -4.54 9.86 3.84
C LYS A 96 -5.86 9.10 3.91
N TYR A 97 -6.23 8.42 2.84
CA TYR A 97 -7.44 7.59 2.80
C TYR A 97 -7.41 6.52 3.89
N ALA A 98 -6.27 5.82 4.04
CA ALA A 98 -6.12 4.78 5.05
C ALA A 98 -6.29 5.33 6.47
N ILE A 99 -5.71 6.47 6.77
CA ILE A 99 -5.76 7.08 8.10
C ILE A 99 -7.15 7.62 8.40
N VAL A 100 -7.76 8.35 7.45
CA VAL A 100 -9.09 8.95 7.63
C VAL A 100 -10.17 7.90 7.84
N ASN A 101 -10.05 6.76 7.17
CA ASN A 101 -11.03 5.67 7.24
C ASN A 101 -10.66 4.58 8.26
N ALA A 102 -9.62 4.80 9.06
CA ALA A 102 -9.21 3.85 10.08
C ALA A 102 -10.22 3.81 11.23
N ASN A 103 -10.46 2.61 11.73
CA ASN A 103 -11.29 2.37 12.91
C ASN A 103 -10.39 1.91 14.06
N ASP A 104 -10.89 2.05 15.28
CA ASP A 104 -10.17 1.57 16.47
C ASP A 104 -9.89 0.06 16.34
N GLY A 105 -8.65 -0.31 16.59
CA GLY A 105 -8.21 -1.69 16.50
C GLY A 105 -7.72 -2.11 15.12
N ASP A 106 -7.75 -1.21 14.14
CA ASP A 106 -7.18 -1.46 12.81
C ASP A 106 -5.65 -1.45 12.85
N VAL A 107 -5.05 -2.32 12.06
CA VAL A 107 -3.63 -2.26 11.73
C VAL A 107 -3.51 -1.87 10.27
N ILE A 108 -2.81 -0.77 10.01
CA ILE A 108 -2.55 -0.30 8.65
C ILE A 108 -1.09 -0.65 8.31
N VAL A 109 -0.92 -1.39 7.22
CA VAL A 109 0.40 -1.81 6.74
C VAL A 109 0.72 -1.03 5.47
N LEU A 110 1.83 -0.29 5.51
CA LEU A 110 2.39 0.35 4.32
C LEU A 110 3.53 -0.53 3.83
N ALA A 111 3.27 -1.32 2.80
CA ALA A 111 4.21 -2.32 2.31
C ALA A 111 4.91 -1.85 1.04
N GLY A 112 6.12 -2.34 0.83
CA GLY A 112 6.88 -2.18 -0.39
C GLY A 112 8.00 -1.15 -0.33
N LYS A 113 7.78 0.01 0.26
CA LYS A 113 8.79 1.08 0.30
C LYS A 113 9.73 1.00 1.49
N GLY A 114 9.23 0.60 2.65
CA GLY A 114 10.04 0.58 3.86
C GLY A 114 10.67 1.93 4.13
N HIS A 115 12.01 1.96 4.13
CA HIS A 115 12.79 3.17 4.39
C HIS A 115 13.16 3.97 3.14
N GLU A 116 12.70 3.58 1.95
CA GLU A 116 12.94 4.37 0.74
C GLU A 116 12.32 5.76 0.86
N ASP A 117 13.08 6.78 0.49
CA ASP A 117 12.67 8.18 0.61
C ASP A 117 12.40 8.83 -0.75
N TYR A 118 12.12 8.03 -1.78
CA TYR A 118 11.91 8.50 -3.14
C TYR A 118 10.84 7.70 -3.87
N GLN A 119 10.30 8.29 -4.93
CA GLN A 119 9.50 7.61 -5.94
C GLN A 119 10.17 7.82 -7.29
N GLU A 120 10.43 6.73 -8.02
CA GLU A 120 11.09 6.79 -9.33
C GLU A 120 10.06 6.76 -10.46
N ILE A 121 10.05 7.82 -11.26
CA ILE A 121 9.16 7.99 -12.41
C ILE A 121 10.00 8.39 -13.61
N LYS A 122 9.96 7.60 -14.68
CA LYS A 122 10.68 7.85 -15.92
C LYS A 122 12.17 8.16 -15.73
N GLY A 123 12.81 7.40 -14.84
CA GLY A 123 14.24 7.54 -14.55
C GLY A 123 14.61 8.65 -13.59
N VAL A 124 13.65 9.43 -13.12
CA VAL A 124 13.89 10.52 -12.16
C VAL A 124 13.36 10.13 -10.79
N LYS A 125 14.17 10.36 -9.76
CA LYS A 125 13.76 10.11 -8.37
C LYS A 125 13.20 11.39 -7.77
N TYR A 126 11.95 11.33 -7.32
CA TYR A 126 11.27 12.42 -6.63
C TYR A 126 11.24 12.13 -5.14
N PRO A 127 11.47 13.15 -4.28
CA PRO A 127 11.39 12.94 -2.82
C PRO A 127 10.03 12.39 -2.41
N MET A 128 10.03 11.26 -1.69
CA MET A 128 8.82 10.68 -1.12
C MET A 128 9.23 9.76 0.03
N ASP A 129 9.01 10.19 1.25
CA ASP A 129 9.26 9.39 2.46
C ASP A 129 7.94 9.16 3.17
N GLU A 130 7.54 7.91 3.34
CA GLU A 130 6.26 7.56 3.96
C GLU A 130 6.12 8.10 5.38
N ARG A 131 7.22 8.15 6.12
CA ARG A 131 7.23 8.71 7.47
C ARG A 131 6.87 10.19 7.46
N VAL A 132 7.39 10.93 6.48
CA VAL A 132 7.08 12.34 6.29
C VAL A 132 5.63 12.52 5.85
N LEU A 133 5.16 11.69 4.91
CA LEU A 133 3.78 11.74 4.42
C LEU A 133 2.78 11.46 5.54
N ILE A 134 3.05 10.48 6.38
CA ILE A 134 2.19 10.16 7.54
C ILE A 134 2.14 11.35 8.50
N ALA A 135 3.28 11.95 8.82
CA ALA A 135 3.35 13.12 9.70
C ALA A 135 2.56 14.30 9.14
N GLU A 136 2.71 14.57 7.84
CA GLU A 136 1.95 15.64 7.17
C GLU A 136 0.44 15.40 7.24
N VAL A 137 -0.01 14.19 6.98
CA VAL A 137 -1.43 13.83 7.03
C VAL A 137 -1.99 13.98 8.44
N LEU A 138 -1.24 13.51 9.45
CA LEU A 138 -1.66 13.64 10.85
C LEU A 138 -1.75 15.11 11.28
N ASP A 139 -0.83 15.95 10.84
CA ASP A 139 -0.87 17.39 11.12
C ASP A 139 -2.08 18.04 10.46
N GLU A 140 -2.39 17.72 9.20
CA GLU A 140 -3.57 18.20 8.50
C GLU A 140 -4.86 17.83 9.25
N LEU A 141 -4.94 16.61 9.77
CA LEU A 141 -6.11 16.15 10.52
C LEU A 141 -6.23 16.84 11.88
N LYS A 142 -5.12 17.12 12.56
CA LYS A 142 -5.12 17.89 13.81
C LYS A 142 -5.66 19.31 13.59
N GLU A 143 -5.24 19.98 12.54
CA GLU A 143 -5.72 21.31 12.20
C GLU A 143 -7.23 21.32 11.99
N LYS A 144 -7.79 20.29 11.36
CA LYS A 144 -9.22 20.15 11.16
C LYS A 144 -9.98 19.89 12.46
N ASN A 145 -9.38 19.18 13.40
CA ASN A 145 -10.03 18.81 14.66
C ASN A 145 -9.98 19.91 15.73
N VAL A 146 -9.14 20.91 15.56
CA VAL A 146 -9.01 22.04 16.49
C VAL A 146 -10.05 23.13 16.19
N ARG A 147 -10.82 22.98 15.16
CA ARG A 147 -11.86 23.94 14.80
C ARG A 147 -13.20 23.60 15.46
#